data_0732251173ae4ddd62386cefca498efe
#
_entry.id   0732251173ae4ddd62386cefca498efe
#
_cell.length_a   1.000
_cell.length_b   1.000
_cell.length_c   1.000
_cell.angle_alpha   90.00
_cell.angle_beta   90.00
_cell.angle_gamma   90.00
#
_symmetry.space_group_name_H-M   'P 1'
#
loop_
_entity.id
_entity.type
_entity.pdbx_description
1 polymer ?
#
loop_
_entity_poly.entity_id
_entity_poly.type
_entity_poly.pdbx_seq_one_letter_code
_entity_poly.pdbx_strand_id
1 'polypeptide(L)'
;MFFYTIIAKKVLIVARVKNIKFNKKGLHFLIVYIEDCILENFIVTFLVIKCVCASFKLHTKKTRFFLACLLGALFATFYPLLNINGFMLVAFKLCVGVLITIVAFDNKNFVAKYIAFIFFTALYGGMNILIYYLAYGTLNITDNFPTFALLGILLLTYYLILLVLSFAKKKLAISNFVYYVKITNDNKEYSIRAFLDSGNSLLDQDSTPIYIINSKLFNRLYKDVTLADILTKNFKTLKNPHYVKSSFASGSGKILVFSVTKVQIMQNGKIINEANDARLGVSYSKFSKTFDCDMLLNICTFA
;
A
#
# COMPACT_ATOMS: atom_id res chain seq x y z
N MET A 1 20.87 -2.34 11.85
CA MET A 1 21.18 -1.70 13.15
C MET A 1 20.80 -2.54 14.38
N PHE A 2 19.96 -3.55 14.28
CA PHE A 2 19.57 -4.47 15.38
C PHE A 2 20.46 -5.73 15.49
N PHE A 3 21.16 -6.12 14.46
CA PHE A 3 21.85 -7.41 14.41
C PHE A 3 23.05 -7.54 15.37
N TYR A 4 23.75 -6.46 15.67
CA TYR A 4 24.94 -6.51 16.53
C TYR A 4 24.67 -6.24 18.00
N THR A 5 23.43 -6.03 18.43
CA THR A 5 23.10 -5.73 19.83
C THR A 5 23.08 -6.98 20.72
N ILE A 6 23.05 -8.19 20.15
CA ILE A 6 22.97 -9.45 20.93
C ILE A 6 24.36 -10.00 21.29
N ILE A 7 25.43 -9.51 20.65
CA ILE A 7 26.80 -10.00 20.90
C ILE A 7 27.61 -8.92 21.64
N ALA A 8 27.18 -8.57 22.84
CA ALA A 8 27.95 -7.70 23.73
C ALA A 8 28.91 -8.53 24.61
N LYS A 9 29.88 -9.23 24.00
CA LYS A 9 31.06 -9.71 24.72
C LYS A 9 32.29 -9.42 23.87
N LYS A 10 33.00 -8.30 24.21
CA LYS A 10 34.34 -7.87 23.72
C LYS A 10 34.53 -8.11 22.22
N VAL A 11 33.98 -7.22 21.41
CA VAL A 11 34.30 -7.16 19.96
C VAL A 11 35.68 -6.53 19.78
N LEU A 12 36.63 -7.32 19.30
CA LEU A 12 37.88 -6.78 18.77
C LEU A 12 37.65 -6.41 17.31
N ILE A 13 37.59 -5.12 17.01
CA ILE A 13 37.50 -4.62 15.65
C ILE A 13 38.91 -4.70 15.04
N VAL A 14 39.13 -5.63 14.14
CA VAL A 14 40.38 -5.80 13.41
C VAL A 14 40.16 -5.42 11.96
N ALA A 15 40.80 -4.36 11.50
CA ALA A 15 40.97 -4.12 10.07
C ALA A 15 41.79 -5.28 9.48
N ARG A 16 41.46 -5.69 8.24
CA ARG A 16 42.09 -6.85 7.57
C ARG A 16 43.58 -6.68 7.43
N VAL A 17 44.31 -6.96 8.53
CA VAL A 17 45.78 -7.02 8.52
C VAL A 17 46.17 -8.48 8.29
N LYS A 18 46.77 -8.76 7.13
CA LYS A 18 47.39 -10.05 6.85
C LYS A 18 48.42 -10.34 7.94
N ASN A 19 48.28 -11.49 8.63
CA ASN A 19 49.22 -12.07 9.58
C ASN A 19 49.12 -11.59 11.05
N ILE A 20 48.10 -12.05 11.77
CA ILE A 20 48.16 -12.11 13.23
C ILE A 20 48.13 -13.58 13.66
N LYS A 21 49.25 -14.09 14.20
CA LYS A 21 49.32 -15.40 14.90
C LYS A 21 48.71 -15.19 16.30
N PHE A 22 47.58 -15.80 16.56
CA PHE A 22 46.97 -15.80 17.91
C PHE A 22 47.39 -17.04 18.71
N ASN A 23 47.73 -16.82 19.97
CA ASN A 23 48.10 -17.85 20.94
C ASN A 23 46.82 -18.43 21.57
N LYS A 24 46.68 -19.77 21.55
CA LYS A 24 45.52 -20.51 22.04
C LYS A 24 45.47 -20.48 23.57
N LYS A 25 44.66 -19.61 24.16
CA LYS A 25 44.08 -19.83 25.51
C LYS A 25 42.70 -19.16 25.57
N GLY A 26 41.69 -19.97 25.37
CA GLY A 26 40.37 -19.86 26.05
C GLY A 26 39.47 -18.65 25.91
N LEU A 27 39.81 -17.60 25.12
CA LEU A 27 38.89 -16.48 24.84
C LEU A 27 38.44 -16.59 23.40
N HIS A 28 37.16 -16.86 23.20
CA HIS A 28 36.51 -16.70 21.89
C HIS A 28 36.40 -15.21 21.59
N PHE A 29 37.31 -14.68 20.78
CA PHE A 29 37.20 -13.35 20.22
C PHE A 29 36.40 -13.45 18.94
N LEU A 30 35.30 -12.71 18.90
CA LEU A 30 34.57 -12.49 17.66
C LEU A 30 35.37 -11.53 16.77
N ILE A 31 35.97 -12.02 15.69
CA ILE A 31 36.66 -11.19 14.72
C ILE A 31 35.60 -10.64 13.76
N VAL A 32 35.37 -9.33 13.83
CA VAL A 32 34.43 -8.64 12.94
C VAL A 32 35.26 -7.79 11.97
N TYR A 33 35.04 -8.01 10.69
CA TYR A 33 35.65 -7.20 9.64
C TYR A 33 34.89 -5.89 9.49
N ILE A 34 35.58 -4.75 9.63
CA ILE A 34 34.97 -3.40 9.58
C ILE A 34 34.32 -3.16 8.21
N GLU A 35 34.99 -3.57 7.14
CA GLU A 35 34.54 -3.44 5.78
C GLU A 35 33.19 -4.17 5.54
N ASP A 36 33.04 -5.38 6.08
CA ASP A 36 31.82 -6.14 5.97
C ASP A 36 30.68 -5.45 6.75
N CYS A 37 30.96 -4.98 7.96
CA CYS A 37 30.02 -4.21 8.77
C CYS A 37 29.54 -2.94 8.09
N ILE A 38 30.47 -2.16 7.50
CA ILE A 38 30.12 -0.93 6.77
C ILE A 38 29.25 -1.27 5.56
N LEU A 39 29.62 -2.28 4.78
CA LEU A 39 28.88 -2.69 3.60
C LEU A 39 27.46 -3.15 3.94
N GLU A 40 27.32 -4.05 4.91
CA GLU A 40 26.03 -4.55 5.35
C GLU A 40 25.10 -3.45 5.85
N ASN A 41 25.59 -2.57 6.74
CA ASN A 41 24.81 -1.47 7.28
C ASN A 41 24.48 -0.40 6.22
N PHE A 42 25.37 -0.21 5.24
CA PHE A 42 25.10 0.65 4.09
C PHE A 42 23.92 0.09 3.28
N ILE A 43 23.95 -1.21 2.95
CA ILE A 43 22.88 -1.87 2.19
C ILE A 43 21.57 -1.83 2.97
N VAL A 44 21.57 -2.13 4.27
CA VAL A 44 20.35 -2.05 5.09
C VAL A 44 19.76 -0.64 5.06
N THR A 45 20.60 0.38 5.31
CA THR A 45 20.14 1.78 5.31
C THR A 45 19.62 2.18 3.93
N PHE A 46 20.30 1.76 2.86
CA PHE A 46 19.87 1.95 1.47
C PHE A 46 18.47 1.38 1.24
N LEU A 47 18.22 0.13 1.61
CA LEU A 47 16.94 -0.54 1.41
C LEU A 47 15.83 0.09 2.24
N VAL A 48 16.10 0.46 3.50
CA VAL A 48 15.14 1.16 4.37
C VAL A 48 14.73 2.51 3.76
N ILE A 49 15.70 3.34 3.32
CA ILE A 49 15.41 4.63 2.69
C ILE A 49 14.60 4.42 1.40
N LYS A 50 14.90 3.39 0.61
CA LYS A 50 14.12 3.02 -0.59
C LYS A 50 12.68 2.66 -0.25
N CYS A 51 12.43 1.93 0.85
CA CYS A 51 11.06 1.63 1.30
C CYS A 51 10.30 2.90 1.71
N VAL A 52 10.96 3.83 2.42
CA VAL A 52 10.34 5.13 2.75
C VAL A 52 10.02 5.91 1.47
N CYS A 53 10.96 6.01 0.52
CA CYS A 53 10.71 6.64 -0.78
C CYS A 53 9.54 6.02 -1.52
N ALA A 54 9.46 4.69 -1.54
CA ALA A 54 8.36 3.96 -2.16
C ALA A 54 7.02 4.25 -1.49
N SER A 55 6.99 4.37 -0.14
CA SER A 55 5.76 4.64 0.62
C SER A 55 5.17 6.02 0.32
N PHE A 56 6.01 7.05 0.26
CA PHE A 56 5.61 8.45 0.07
C PHE A 56 5.75 8.95 -1.38
N LYS A 57 6.12 8.08 -2.33
CA LYS A 57 6.41 8.45 -3.74
C LYS A 57 7.45 9.58 -3.85
N LEU A 58 8.52 9.51 -3.03
CA LEU A 58 9.55 10.54 -2.99
C LEU A 58 10.67 10.28 -4.01
N HIS A 59 11.19 11.36 -4.58
CA HIS A 59 12.43 11.38 -5.35
C HIS A 59 13.49 12.12 -4.56
N THR A 60 14.48 11.40 -4.03
CA THR A 60 15.61 12.00 -3.30
C THR A 60 16.77 12.25 -4.23
N LYS A 61 17.54 13.33 -4.00
CA LYS A 61 18.78 13.59 -4.74
C LYS A 61 19.80 12.48 -4.45
N LYS A 62 20.48 11.98 -5.47
CA LYS A 62 21.44 10.86 -5.34
C LYS A 62 22.53 11.11 -4.27
N THR A 63 23.03 12.34 -4.19
CA THR A 63 24.04 12.74 -3.21
C THR A 63 23.52 12.66 -1.77
N ARG A 64 22.34 13.20 -1.48
CA ARG A 64 21.71 13.13 -0.16
C ARG A 64 21.41 11.70 0.24
N PHE A 65 20.94 10.90 -0.68
CA PHE A 65 20.67 9.49 -0.50
C PHE A 65 21.95 8.73 -0.10
N PHE A 66 23.03 8.92 -0.86
CA PHE A 66 24.31 8.28 -0.60
C PHE A 66 24.91 8.70 0.76
N LEU A 67 24.90 9.99 1.08
CA LEU A 67 25.38 10.51 2.36
C LEU A 67 24.58 9.93 3.55
N ALA A 68 23.26 9.81 3.43
CA ALA A 68 22.44 9.22 4.47
C ALA A 68 22.76 7.73 4.69
N CYS A 69 23.01 6.97 3.61
CA CYS A 69 23.46 5.58 3.71
C CYS A 69 24.82 5.45 4.37
N LEU A 70 25.76 6.31 4.00
CA LEU A 70 27.11 6.33 4.58
C LEU A 70 27.07 6.67 6.07
N LEU A 71 26.30 7.69 6.47
CA LEU A 71 26.10 8.03 7.87
C LEU A 71 25.51 6.85 8.66
N GLY A 72 24.47 6.21 8.15
CA GLY A 72 23.89 5.03 8.80
C GLY A 72 24.87 3.89 8.97
N ALA A 73 25.71 3.63 7.95
CA ALA A 73 26.74 2.60 7.99
C ALA A 73 27.82 2.93 9.04
N LEU A 74 28.34 4.16 9.04
CA LEU A 74 29.37 4.59 9.99
C LEU A 74 28.85 4.52 11.42
N PHE A 75 27.69 5.09 11.71
CA PHE A 75 27.12 5.03 13.07
C PHE A 75 26.84 3.59 13.52
N ALA A 76 26.32 2.73 12.65
CA ALA A 76 26.06 1.34 12.98
C ALA A 76 27.35 0.53 13.25
N THR A 77 28.45 0.86 12.56
CA THR A 77 29.73 0.17 12.73
C THR A 77 30.47 0.64 13.98
N PHE A 78 30.44 1.94 14.27
CA PHE A 78 31.29 2.51 15.35
C PHE A 78 30.58 2.67 16.69
N TYR A 79 29.21 2.61 16.74
CA TYR A 79 28.51 2.77 18.03
C TYR A 79 28.92 1.75 19.12
N PRO A 80 29.30 0.48 18.80
CA PRO A 80 29.71 -0.45 19.85
C PRO A 80 30.95 0.00 20.64
N LEU A 81 31.77 0.89 20.04
CA LEU A 81 32.95 1.46 20.70
C LEU A 81 32.61 2.50 21.78
N LEU A 82 31.37 3.04 21.75
CA LEU A 82 30.97 4.10 22.66
C LEU A 82 30.59 3.59 24.05
N ASN A 83 30.56 2.26 24.29
CA ASN A 83 30.16 1.62 25.55
C ASN A 83 28.85 2.15 26.16
N ILE A 84 27.92 2.60 25.31
CA ILE A 84 26.62 3.12 25.72
C ILE A 84 25.66 1.95 25.90
N ASN A 85 25.00 1.86 27.05
CA ASN A 85 24.10 0.75 27.38
C ASN A 85 22.72 1.23 27.81
N GLY A 86 21.77 0.31 27.86
CA GLY A 86 20.42 0.55 28.37
C GLY A 86 19.63 1.62 27.60
N PHE A 87 18.94 2.48 28.31
CA PHE A 87 18.08 3.52 27.75
C PHE A 87 18.86 4.54 26.89
N MET A 88 20.08 4.88 27.30
CA MET A 88 20.95 5.80 26.53
C MET A 88 21.26 5.28 25.14
N LEU A 89 21.44 3.96 24.99
CA LEU A 89 21.66 3.35 23.67
C LEU A 89 20.43 3.49 22.77
N VAL A 90 19.22 3.31 23.32
CA VAL A 90 17.98 3.49 22.56
C VAL A 90 17.82 4.94 22.12
N ALA A 91 18.02 5.89 23.04
CA ALA A 91 17.96 7.32 22.73
C ALA A 91 18.97 7.70 21.65
N PHE A 92 20.23 7.23 21.76
CA PHE A 92 21.28 7.46 20.74
C PHE A 92 20.84 6.94 19.37
N LYS A 93 20.33 5.71 19.27
CA LYS A 93 19.85 5.13 18.00
C LYS A 93 18.71 5.93 17.38
N LEU A 94 17.79 6.41 18.20
CA LEU A 94 16.69 7.27 17.74
C LEU A 94 17.22 8.61 17.21
N CYS A 95 18.16 9.25 17.89
CA CYS A 95 18.81 10.48 17.43
C CYS A 95 19.55 10.29 16.09
N VAL A 96 20.29 9.18 15.94
CA VAL A 96 20.93 8.83 14.68
C VAL A 96 19.91 8.63 13.57
N GLY A 97 18.76 7.99 13.87
CA GLY A 97 17.66 7.86 12.91
C GLY A 97 17.10 9.20 12.45
N VAL A 98 16.97 10.18 13.38
CA VAL A 98 16.60 11.57 13.04
C VAL A 98 17.61 12.17 12.08
N LEU A 99 18.92 12.08 12.37
CA LEU A 99 19.99 12.63 11.51
C LEU A 99 19.97 12.01 10.11
N ILE A 100 19.84 10.69 10.01
CA ILE A 100 19.72 9.99 8.71
C ILE A 100 18.51 10.50 7.94
N THR A 101 17.37 10.68 8.61
CA THR A 101 16.13 11.14 7.98
C THR A 101 16.24 12.58 7.49
N ILE A 102 16.88 13.49 8.24
CA ILE A 102 17.14 14.89 7.84
C ILE A 102 18.04 14.93 6.59
N VAL A 103 19.09 14.12 6.57
CA VAL A 103 20.01 14.07 5.44
C VAL A 103 19.36 13.47 4.21
N ALA A 104 18.58 12.38 4.38
CA ALA A 104 17.95 11.68 3.26
C ALA A 104 16.79 12.46 2.61
N PHE A 105 15.98 13.13 3.42
CA PHE A 105 14.70 13.69 2.97
C PHE A 105 14.61 15.21 3.17
N ASP A 106 13.62 15.82 2.53
CA ASP A 106 13.22 17.21 2.78
C ASP A 106 12.37 17.33 4.06
N ASN A 107 12.17 18.58 4.52
CA ASN A 107 11.44 18.85 5.77
C ASN A 107 9.92 18.66 5.68
N LYS A 108 9.34 18.51 4.46
CA LYS A 108 7.91 18.28 4.32
C LYS A 108 7.54 16.93 4.93
N ASN A 109 6.55 16.93 5.82
CA ASN A 109 6.06 15.73 6.52
C ASN A 109 7.18 14.93 7.20
N PHE A 110 8.16 15.62 7.80
CA PHE A 110 9.34 15.01 8.40
C PHE A 110 9.00 13.92 9.40
N VAL A 111 8.07 14.20 10.33
CA VAL A 111 7.66 13.25 11.39
C VAL A 111 7.14 11.94 10.79
N ALA A 112 6.29 12.02 9.75
CA ALA A 112 5.76 10.83 9.09
C ALA A 112 6.86 9.99 8.41
N LYS A 113 7.84 10.65 7.76
CA LYS A 113 9.00 10.00 7.13
C LYS A 113 9.91 9.35 8.17
N TYR A 114 10.13 10.02 9.30
CA TYR A 114 10.91 9.49 10.41
C TYR A 114 10.24 8.26 11.04
N ILE A 115 8.94 8.33 11.33
CA ILE A 115 8.17 7.17 11.84
C ILE A 115 8.26 6.01 10.85
N ALA A 116 8.09 6.26 9.55
CA ALA A 116 8.23 5.23 8.53
C ALA A 116 9.65 4.65 8.49
N PHE A 117 10.69 5.49 8.62
CA PHE A 117 12.08 5.03 8.69
C PHE A 117 12.29 4.07 9.88
N ILE A 118 11.83 4.44 11.08
CA ILE A 118 11.89 3.57 12.28
C ILE A 118 11.11 2.28 12.05
N PHE A 119 9.90 2.38 11.51
CA PHE A 119 9.05 1.21 11.23
C PHE A 119 9.75 0.23 10.27
N PHE A 120 10.27 0.71 9.13
CA PHE A 120 10.99 -0.18 8.20
C PHE A 120 12.29 -0.72 8.78
N THR A 121 13.01 0.07 9.59
CA THR A 121 14.20 -0.42 10.30
C THR A 121 13.85 -1.57 11.24
N ALA A 122 12.78 -1.43 12.02
CA ALA A 122 12.29 -2.49 12.91
C ALA A 122 11.82 -3.73 12.13
N LEU A 123 11.10 -3.51 11.02
CA LEU A 123 10.63 -4.59 10.15
C LEU A 123 11.79 -5.38 9.54
N TYR A 124 12.81 -4.68 9.02
CA TYR A 124 14.03 -5.33 8.51
C TYR A 124 14.74 -6.13 9.58
N GLY A 125 14.93 -5.55 10.77
CA GLY A 125 15.57 -6.23 11.90
C GLY A 125 14.78 -7.47 12.33
N GLY A 126 13.46 -7.33 12.48
CA GLY A 126 12.57 -8.44 12.88
C GLY A 126 12.53 -9.57 11.86
N MET A 127 12.41 -9.25 10.56
CA MET A 127 12.41 -10.25 9.49
C MET A 127 13.73 -11.03 9.43
N ASN A 128 14.87 -10.36 9.60
CA ASN A 128 16.16 -11.03 9.62
C ASN A 128 16.27 -11.99 10.82
N ILE A 129 15.83 -11.59 12.01
CA ILE A 129 15.81 -12.45 13.20
C ILE A 129 14.89 -13.65 12.96
N LEU A 130 13.70 -13.43 12.41
CA LEU A 130 12.73 -14.47 12.12
C LEU A 130 13.28 -15.49 11.14
N ILE A 131 13.85 -15.07 10.02
CA ILE A 131 14.41 -15.96 9.00
C ILE A 131 15.59 -16.74 9.57
N TYR A 132 16.46 -16.07 10.35
CA TYR A 132 17.55 -16.75 11.03
C TYR A 132 17.03 -17.85 11.98
N TYR A 133 16.02 -17.53 12.80
CA TYR A 133 15.41 -18.48 13.71
C TYR A 133 14.77 -19.67 12.97
N LEU A 134 14.07 -19.41 11.88
CA LEU A 134 13.48 -20.48 11.06
C LEU A 134 14.53 -21.40 10.43
N ALA A 135 15.68 -20.83 10.04
CA ALA A 135 16.75 -21.60 9.41
C ALA A 135 17.57 -22.44 10.39
N TYR A 136 17.79 -21.95 11.62
CA TYR A 136 18.73 -22.56 12.58
C TYR A 136 18.08 -23.04 13.88
N GLY A 137 16.82 -22.73 14.13
CA GLY A 137 16.10 -23.13 15.34
C GLY A 137 16.56 -22.43 16.64
N THR A 138 17.53 -21.52 16.55
CA THR A 138 18.10 -20.81 17.70
C THR A 138 18.23 -19.32 17.42
N LEU A 139 18.21 -18.49 18.49
CA LEU A 139 18.50 -17.06 18.39
C LEU A 139 19.99 -16.73 18.63
N ASN A 140 20.81 -17.76 18.87
CA ASN A 140 22.24 -17.60 19.02
C ASN A 140 22.88 -17.46 17.64
N ILE A 141 23.18 -16.22 17.26
CA ILE A 141 23.91 -15.93 16.04
C ILE A 141 25.36 -16.41 16.23
N THR A 142 25.69 -17.54 15.64
CA THR A 142 27.05 -18.08 15.64
C THR A 142 27.87 -17.47 14.52
N ASP A 143 29.20 -17.48 14.66
CA ASP A 143 30.17 -16.81 13.79
C ASP A 143 30.19 -17.28 12.33
N ASN A 144 29.38 -18.29 11.97
CA ASN A 144 29.41 -18.97 10.68
C ASN A 144 28.24 -18.58 9.75
N PHE A 145 27.54 -17.46 10.01
CA PHE A 145 26.49 -17.04 9.09
C PHE A 145 27.12 -16.41 7.83
N PRO A 146 26.94 -17.01 6.66
CA PRO A 146 27.60 -16.50 5.45
C PRO A 146 27.00 -15.16 5.06
N THR A 147 27.84 -14.15 4.84
CA THR A 147 27.47 -12.79 4.43
C THR A 147 26.56 -12.77 3.20
N PHE A 148 26.77 -13.70 2.25
CA PHE A 148 25.91 -13.82 1.07
C PHE A 148 24.49 -14.24 1.42
N ALA A 149 24.29 -15.10 2.42
CA ALA A 149 22.95 -15.49 2.87
C ALA A 149 22.23 -14.29 3.50
N LEU A 150 22.93 -13.48 4.28
CA LEU A 150 22.40 -12.25 4.86
C LEU A 150 21.97 -11.26 3.77
N LEU A 151 22.78 -11.06 2.74
CA LEU A 151 22.44 -10.21 1.60
C LEU A 151 21.20 -10.75 0.86
N GLY A 152 21.11 -12.05 0.66
CA GLY A 152 19.95 -12.70 0.06
C GLY A 152 18.66 -12.45 0.87
N ILE A 153 18.74 -12.58 2.19
CA ILE A 153 17.62 -12.30 3.10
C ILE A 153 17.21 -10.83 3.04
N LEU A 154 18.16 -9.91 3.03
CA LEU A 154 17.89 -8.47 2.92
C LEU A 154 17.15 -8.13 1.63
N LEU A 155 17.58 -8.68 0.50
CA LEU A 155 16.92 -8.46 -0.79
C LEU A 155 15.53 -9.09 -0.83
N LEU A 156 15.37 -10.31 -0.31
CA LEU A 156 14.07 -10.98 -0.22
C LEU A 156 13.08 -10.15 0.62
N THR A 157 13.52 -9.69 1.79
CA THR A 157 12.72 -8.82 2.68
C THR A 157 12.30 -7.54 1.95
N TYR A 158 13.22 -6.90 1.21
CA TYR A 158 12.91 -5.71 0.41
C TYR A 158 11.82 -5.98 -0.62
N TYR A 159 11.94 -7.07 -1.37
CA TYR A 159 10.96 -7.47 -2.37
C TYR A 159 9.57 -7.71 -1.76
N LEU A 160 9.51 -8.42 -0.63
CA LEU A 160 8.26 -8.68 0.10
C LEU A 160 7.60 -7.37 0.58
N ILE A 161 8.38 -6.44 1.12
CA ILE A 161 7.89 -5.12 1.55
C ILE A 161 7.30 -4.36 0.35
N LEU A 162 8.00 -4.30 -0.78
CA LEU A 162 7.49 -3.61 -1.98
C LEU A 162 6.20 -4.26 -2.50
N LEU A 163 6.11 -5.57 -2.46
CA LEU A 163 4.92 -6.30 -2.87
C LEU A 163 3.73 -5.94 -1.99
N VAL A 164 3.89 -5.98 -0.66
CA VAL A 164 2.84 -5.57 0.30
C VAL A 164 2.43 -4.12 0.09
N LEU A 165 3.40 -3.20 -0.07
CA LEU A 165 3.12 -1.79 -0.33
C LEU A 165 2.35 -1.57 -1.63
N SER A 166 2.66 -2.33 -2.69
CA SER A 166 1.96 -2.22 -3.96
C SER A 166 0.49 -2.68 -3.85
N PHE A 167 0.25 -3.79 -3.14
CA PHE A 167 -1.11 -4.26 -2.86
C PHE A 167 -1.90 -3.28 -1.99
N ALA A 168 -1.29 -2.76 -0.92
CA ALA A 168 -1.93 -1.78 -0.05
C ALA A 168 -2.32 -0.51 -0.81
N LYS A 169 -1.42 0.03 -1.64
CA LYS A 169 -1.69 1.21 -2.49
C LYS A 169 -2.81 0.95 -3.49
N LYS A 170 -2.81 -0.21 -4.14
CA LYS A 170 -3.86 -0.58 -5.09
C LYS A 170 -5.22 -0.66 -4.39
N LYS A 171 -5.28 -1.28 -3.20
CA LYS A 171 -6.51 -1.37 -2.41
C LYS A 171 -7.03 0.01 -1.97
N LEU A 172 -6.13 0.89 -1.48
CA LEU A 172 -6.47 2.25 -1.09
C LEU A 172 -6.93 3.11 -2.28
N ALA A 173 -6.28 2.97 -3.43
CA ALA A 173 -6.70 3.68 -4.65
C ALA A 173 -8.13 3.29 -5.04
N ILE A 174 -8.44 1.98 -5.02
CA ILE A 174 -9.79 1.49 -5.34
C ILE A 174 -10.82 2.01 -4.32
N SER A 175 -10.49 2.01 -3.02
CA SER A 175 -11.43 2.44 -1.98
C SER A 175 -11.85 3.91 -2.10
N ASN A 176 -11.00 4.77 -2.67
CA ASN A 176 -11.29 6.19 -2.88
C ASN A 176 -12.38 6.42 -3.95
N PHE A 177 -12.64 5.42 -4.82
CA PHE A 177 -13.67 5.48 -5.86
C PHE A 177 -14.94 4.71 -5.52
N VAL A 178 -15.02 4.15 -4.30
CA VAL A 178 -16.21 3.44 -3.82
C VAL A 178 -17.04 4.38 -2.95
N TYR A 179 -18.31 4.47 -3.29
CA TYR A 179 -19.31 5.29 -2.61
C TYR A 179 -20.45 4.43 -2.09
N TYR A 180 -21.13 4.90 -1.06
CA TYR A 180 -22.41 4.36 -0.64
C TYR A 180 -23.52 5.15 -1.30
N VAL A 181 -24.47 4.45 -1.91
CA VAL A 181 -25.57 5.08 -2.62
C VAL A 181 -26.89 4.60 -2.04
N LYS A 182 -27.78 5.54 -1.80
CA LYS A 182 -29.16 5.28 -1.38
C LYS A 182 -30.08 5.61 -2.56
N ILE A 183 -30.76 4.59 -3.07
CA ILE A 183 -31.74 4.74 -4.13
C ILE A 183 -33.13 4.69 -3.50
N THR A 184 -33.94 5.70 -3.75
CA THR A 184 -35.35 5.72 -3.37
C THR A 184 -36.21 5.51 -4.62
N ASN A 185 -37.05 4.47 -4.61
CA ASN A 185 -38.00 4.18 -5.67
C ASN A 185 -39.29 3.70 -5.06
N ASP A 186 -40.42 4.27 -5.45
CA ASP A 186 -41.79 3.92 -4.95
C ASP A 186 -41.85 3.80 -3.42
N ASN A 187 -41.29 4.79 -2.71
CA ASN A 187 -41.21 4.86 -1.24
C ASN A 187 -40.34 3.74 -0.59
N LYS A 188 -39.63 2.95 -1.38
CA LYS A 188 -38.68 1.96 -0.89
C LYS A 188 -37.26 2.48 -1.03
N GLU A 189 -36.42 2.21 -0.04
CA GLU A 189 -35.03 2.63 0.00
C GLU A 189 -34.11 1.42 -0.14
N TYR A 190 -33.08 1.57 -0.99
CA TYR A 190 -32.09 0.56 -1.25
C TYR A 190 -30.70 1.15 -1.02
N SER A 191 -29.98 0.63 -0.04
CA SER A 191 -28.59 0.99 0.21
C SER A 191 -27.67 0.02 -0.52
N ILE A 192 -26.77 0.55 -1.34
CA ILE A 192 -25.89 -0.21 -2.21
C ILE A 192 -24.48 0.39 -2.22
N ARG A 193 -23.52 -0.38 -2.72
CA ARG A 193 -22.18 0.11 -3.02
C ARG A 193 -22.08 0.45 -4.50
N ALA A 194 -21.53 1.61 -4.79
CA ALA A 194 -21.28 2.09 -6.14
C ALA A 194 -19.82 2.42 -6.36
N PHE A 195 -19.35 2.27 -7.59
CA PHE A 195 -18.00 2.61 -8.01
C PHE A 195 -18.04 3.78 -8.99
N LEU A 196 -17.21 4.79 -8.77
CA LEU A 196 -17.05 5.90 -9.72
C LEU A 196 -16.26 5.40 -10.93
N ASP A 197 -16.93 5.25 -12.05
CA ASP A 197 -16.32 4.80 -13.30
C ASP A 197 -15.99 6.00 -14.19
N SER A 198 -14.70 6.30 -14.33
CA SER A 198 -14.22 7.36 -15.23
C SER A 198 -14.53 7.12 -16.70
N GLY A 199 -14.86 5.89 -17.09
CA GLY A 199 -15.32 5.53 -18.41
C GLY A 199 -16.80 5.76 -18.65
N ASN A 200 -17.61 5.95 -17.59
CA ASN A 200 -19.02 6.23 -17.71
C ASN A 200 -19.29 7.74 -17.81
N SER A 201 -19.43 8.22 -19.03
CA SER A 201 -19.84 9.60 -19.36
C SER A 201 -21.18 9.65 -20.10
N LEU A 202 -22.02 8.62 -19.93
CA LEU A 202 -23.31 8.53 -20.60
C LEU A 202 -24.27 9.60 -20.08
N LEU A 203 -24.85 10.33 -21.02
CA LEU A 203 -25.88 11.33 -20.74
C LEU A 203 -27.18 10.92 -21.41
N ASP A 204 -28.29 11.26 -20.81
CA ASP A 204 -29.62 11.18 -21.43
C ASP A 204 -29.85 12.33 -22.41
N GLN A 205 -30.97 12.33 -23.09
CA GLN A 205 -31.35 13.37 -24.08
C GLN A 205 -31.42 14.78 -23.46
N ASP A 206 -31.75 14.87 -22.17
CA ASP A 206 -31.81 16.08 -21.37
C ASP A 206 -30.47 16.43 -20.70
N SER A 207 -29.36 15.81 -21.12
CA SER A 207 -28.03 15.94 -20.53
C SER A 207 -27.91 15.46 -19.08
N THR A 208 -28.88 14.71 -18.57
CA THR A 208 -28.84 14.12 -17.24
C THR A 208 -27.87 12.95 -17.20
N PRO A 209 -26.96 12.84 -16.21
CA PRO A 209 -26.05 11.71 -16.07
C PRO A 209 -26.77 10.39 -15.87
N ILE A 210 -26.37 9.35 -16.61
CA ILE A 210 -26.93 7.99 -16.48
C ILE A 210 -25.99 7.17 -15.58
N TYR A 211 -26.54 6.60 -14.51
CA TYR A 211 -25.87 5.64 -13.65
C TYR A 211 -26.14 4.23 -14.14
N ILE A 212 -25.11 3.39 -14.20
CA ILE A 212 -25.27 2.02 -14.71
C ILE A 212 -25.43 1.05 -13.54
N ILE A 213 -26.49 0.23 -13.55
CA ILE A 213 -26.74 -0.79 -12.54
C ILE A 213 -26.60 -2.19 -13.14
N ASN A 214 -26.26 -3.16 -12.31
CA ASN A 214 -26.22 -4.56 -12.71
C ASN A 214 -27.63 -5.19 -12.70
N SER A 215 -27.79 -6.31 -13.38
CA SER A 215 -29.06 -7.05 -13.46
C SER A 215 -29.57 -7.50 -12.09
N LYS A 216 -28.68 -7.80 -11.13
CA LYS A 216 -29.02 -8.20 -9.77
C LYS A 216 -29.74 -7.07 -9.02
N LEU A 217 -29.22 -5.85 -9.11
CA LEU A 217 -29.84 -4.68 -8.50
C LEU A 217 -31.15 -4.34 -9.20
N PHE A 218 -31.18 -4.41 -10.54
CA PHE A 218 -32.40 -4.21 -11.30
C PHE A 218 -33.53 -5.14 -10.83
N ASN A 219 -33.27 -6.44 -10.69
CA ASN A 219 -34.28 -7.41 -10.19
C ASN A 219 -34.67 -7.18 -8.71
N ARG A 220 -33.85 -6.50 -7.92
CA ARG A 220 -34.19 -6.09 -6.54
C ARG A 220 -35.14 -4.88 -6.53
N LEU A 221 -34.90 -3.92 -7.45
CA LEU A 221 -35.78 -2.74 -7.60
C LEU A 221 -37.13 -3.08 -8.19
N TYR A 222 -37.17 -3.98 -9.17
CA TYR A 222 -38.35 -4.36 -9.92
C TYR A 222 -38.50 -5.89 -9.98
N LYS A 223 -39.10 -6.47 -8.95
CA LYS A 223 -39.27 -7.92 -8.84
C LYS A 223 -40.18 -8.52 -9.90
N ASP A 224 -41.11 -7.72 -10.41
CA ASP A 224 -42.21 -8.15 -11.32
C ASP A 224 -41.82 -7.94 -12.80
N VAL A 225 -40.63 -7.43 -13.10
CA VAL A 225 -40.15 -7.23 -14.47
C VAL A 225 -39.22 -8.38 -14.86
N THR A 226 -39.63 -9.17 -15.81
CA THR A 226 -38.87 -10.29 -16.36
C THR A 226 -38.00 -9.86 -17.55
N LEU A 227 -37.00 -10.68 -17.90
CA LEU A 227 -36.23 -10.51 -19.15
C LEU A 227 -37.15 -10.54 -20.38
N ALA A 228 -38.25 -11.32 -20.35
CA ALA A 228 -39.23 -11.37 -21.43
C ALA A 228 -39.96 -10.02 -21.60
N ASP A 229 -40.32 -9.35 -20.50
CA ASP A 229 -40.94 -8.01 -20.54
C ASP A 229 -40.00 -6.97 -21.17
N ILE A 230 -38.70 -7.09 -20.90
CA ILE A 230 -37.68 -6.21 -21.48
C ILE A 230 -37.54 -6.45 -23.00
N LEU A 231 -37.55 -7.71 -23.43
CA LEU A 231 -37.46 -8.09 -24.85
C LEU A 231 -38.70 -7.70 -25.64
N THR A 232 -39.88 -7.83 -25.02
CA THR A 232 -41.16 -7.46 -25.63
C THR A 232 -41.52 -5.99 -25.50
N LYS A 233 -40.61 -5.18 -24.87
CA LYS A 233 -40.81 -3.76 -24.59
C LYS A 233 -42.06 -3.45 -23.74
N ASN A 234 -42.45 -4.38 -22.89
CA ASN A 234 -43.56 -4.21 -21.98
C ASN A 234 -43.08 -3.58 -20.67
N PHE A 235 -42.97 -2.26 -20.63
CA PHE A 235 -42.37 -1.49 -19.52
C PHE A 235 -43.41 -0.86 -18.58
N LYS A 236 -44.57 -1.47 -18.39
CA LYS A 236 -45.70 -0.87 -17.63
C LYS A 236 -45.33 -0.39 -16.21
N THR A 237 -44.33 -1.00 -15.59
CA THR A 237 -43.88 -0.69 -14.22
C THR A 237 -42.68 0.24 -14.14
N LEU A 238 -41.99 0.52 -15.26
CA LEU A 238 -40.84 1.40 -15.29
C LEU A 238 -41.27 2.85 -15.55
N LYS A 239 -40.64 3.79 -14.85
CA LYS A 239 -40.84 5.22 -15.05
C LYS A 239 -39.97 5.73 -16.20
N ASN A 240 -40.56 6.32 -17.24
CA ASN A 240 -39.88 6.90 -18.42
C ASN A 240 -38.90 5.93 -19.10
N PRO A 241 -39.26 4.69 -19.45
CA PRO A 241 -38.35 3.74 -20.06
C PRO A 241 -38.04 4.09 -21.52
N HIS A 242 -36.76 4.13 -21.87
CA HIS A 242 -36.28 4.35 -23.23
C HIS A 242 -34.90 3.74 -23.44
N TYR A 243 -34.43 3.72 -24.69
CA TYR A 243 -33.11 3.18 -25.02
C TYR A 243 -32.14 4.28 -25.42
N VAL A 244 -30.96 4.28 -24.80
CA VAL A 244 -29.84 5.17 -25.11
C VAL A 244 -28.74 4.38 -25.81
N LYS A 245 -28.17 4.95 -26.87
CA LYS A 245 -26.98 4.37 -27.53
C LYS A 245 -25.77 4.50 -26.60
N SER A 246 -25.03 3.44 -26.42
CA SER A 246 -23.83 3.41 -25.61
C SER A 246 -22.71 2.72 -26.38
N SER A 247 -21.48 3.24 -26.25
CA SER A 247 -20.27 2.58 -26.71
C SER A 247 -19.56 1.94 -25.50
N PHE A 248 -19.30 0.66 -25.61
CA PHE A 248 -18.54 -0.10 -24.63
C PHE A 248 -17.19 -0.49 -25.22
N ALA A 249 -16.25 -0.90 -24.37
CA ALA A 249 -14.97 -1.46 -24.83
C ALA A 249 -15.14 -2.69 -25.75
N SER A 250 -16.27 -3.38 -25.68
CA SER A 250 -16.63 -4.56 -26.48
C SER A 250 -17.49 -4.25 -27.72
N GLY A 251 -17.80 -2.96 -28.00
CA GLY A 251 -18.62 -2.54 -29.15
C GLY A 251 -19.70 -1.51 -28.78
N SER A 252 -20.54 -1.14 -29.76
CA SER A 252 -21.67 -0.24 -29.55
C SER A 252 -22.96 -1.04 -29.28
N GLY A 253 -23.77 -0.58 -28.35
CA GLY A 253 -25.04 -1.20 -27.99
C GLY A 253 -26.10 -0.19 -27.56
N LYS A 254 -27.28 -0.69 -27.20
CA LYS A 254 -28.34 0.12 -26.58
C LYS A 254 -28.53 -0.33 -25.13
N ILE A 255 -28.62 0.63 -24.23
CA ILE A 255 -28.91 0.40 -22.82
C ILE A 255 -30.35 0.81 -22.56
N LEU A 256 -31.10 -0.01 -21.84
CA LEU A 256 -32.40 0.37 -21.31
C LEU A 256 -32.17 1.34 -20.14
N VAL A 257 -32.76 2.53 -20.25
CA VAL A 257 -32.70 3.59 -19.23
C VAL A 257 -34.08 3.83 -18.69
N PHE A 258 -34.21 4.08 -17.41
CA PHE A 258 -35.43 4.43 -16.71
C PHE A 258 -35.16 5.37 -15.55
N SER A 259 -36.18 6.02 -15.03
CA SER A 259 -36.08 6.96 -13.92
C SER A 259 -36.41 6.30 -12.59
N VAL A 260 -35.71 6.75 -11.53
CA VAL A 260 -36.05 6.47 -10.14
C VAL A 260 -36.29 7.78 -9.39
N THR A 261 -37.07 7.73 -8.31
CA THR A 261 -37.48 8.94 -7.58
C THR A 261 -36.25 9.75 -7.10
N LYS A 262 -35.21 9.07 -6.54
CA LYS A 262 -34.10 9.78 -5.94
C LYS A 262 -32.88 8.87 -5.84
N VAL A 263 -31.69 9.46 -6.08
CA VAL A 263 -30.39 8.84 -5.82
C VAL A 263 -29.57 9.78 -4.95
N GLN A 264 -29.10 9.30 -3.80
CA GLN A 264 -28.22 10.03 -2.90
C GLN A 264 -26.87 9.33 -2.85
N ILE A 265 -25.80 10.06 -3.12
CA ILE A 265 -24.42 9.56 -3.09
C ILE A 265 -23.78 10.02 -1.80
N MET A 266 -23.23 9.08 -1.02
CA MET A 266 -22.68 9.33 0.29
C MET A 266 -21.20 8.92 0.35
N GLN A 267 -20.39 9.73 1.04
CA GLN A 267 -19.02 9.42 1.39
C GLN A 267 -18.76 9.80 2.83
N ASN A 268 -18.14 8.91 3.61
CA ASN A 268 -17.87 9.12 5.03
C ASN A 268 -19.12 9.55 5.86
N GLY A 269 -20.29 8.99 5.52
CA GLY A 269 -21.55 9.29 6.20
C GLY A 269 -22.21 10.63 5.83
N LYS A 270 -21.61 11.40 4.90
CA LYS A 270 -22.18 12.67 4.42
C LYS A 270 -22.70 12.50 2.99
N ILE A 271 -23.85 13.12 2.69
CA ILE A 271 -24.36 13.22 1.33
C ILE A 271 -23.50 14.23 0.60
N ILE A 272 -22.88 13.80 -0.50
CA ILE A 272 -22.02 14.62 -1.36
C ILE A 272 -22.71 15.03 -2.66
N ASN A 273 -23.68 14.23 -3.10
CA ASN A 273 -24.50 14.55 -4.26
C ASN A 273 -25.89 13.92 -4.11
N GLU A 274 -26.89 14.58 -4.68
CA GLU A 274 -28.27 14.14 -4.66
C GLU A 274 -28.92 14.47 -6.01
N ALA A 275 -29.54 13.47 -6.63
CA ALA A 275 -30.26 13.62 -7.88
C ALA A 275 -31.71 13.13 -7.71
N ASN A 276 -32.66 14.02 -7.96
CA ASN A 276 -34.07 13.68 -8.08
C ASN A 276 -34.37 13.26 -9.53
N ASP A 277 -35.29 12.33 -9.71
CA ASP A 277 -35.66 11.77 -11.01
C ASP A 277 -34.43 11.21 -11.78
N ALA A 278 -33.57 10.53 -11.04
CA ALA A 278 -32.28 10.07 -11.53
C ALA A 278 -32.42 8.97 -12.59
N ARG A 279 -31.53 8.98 -13.60
CA ARG A 279 -31.51 8.02 -14.71
C ARG A 279 -30.66 6.81 -14.37
N LEU A 280 -31.26 5.61 -14.43
CA LEU A 280 -30.56 4.33 -14.27
C LEU A 280 -30.56 3.56 -15.57
N GLY A 281 -29.37 3.11 -16.02
CA GLY A 281 -29.18 2.25 -17.17
C GLY A 281 -28.88 0.81 -16.74
N VAL A 282 -29.50 -0.18 -17.37
CA VAL A 282 -29.31 -1.60 -17.01
C VAL A 282 -28.20 -2.22 -17.84
N SER A 283 -27.14 -2.70 -17.16
CA SER A 283 -26.12 -3.54 -17.78
C SER A 283 -26.45 -5.01 -17.54
N TYR A 284 -26.46 -5.79 -18.61
CA TYR A 284 -26.62 -7.25 -18.56
C TYR A 284 -25.30 -7.97 -18.32
N SER A 285 -24.16 -7.28 -18.50
CA SER A 285 -22.84 -7.81 -18.16
C SER A 285 -22.61 -7.71 -16.65
N LYS A 286 -21.92 -8.71 -16.10
CA LYS A 286 -21.46 -8.65 -14.71
C LYS A 286 -20.35 -7.60 -14.58
N PHE A 287 -20.43 -6.76 -13.57
CA PHE A 287 -19.34 -5.88 -13.21
C PHE A 287 -18.12 -6.70 -12.73
N SER A 288 -16.95 -6.13 -12.86
CA SER A 288 -15.73 -6.81 -12.41
C SER A 288 -15.84 -7.23 -10.93
N LYS A 289 -15.50 -8.47 -10.62
CA LYS A 289 -15.45 -8.98 -9.24
C LYS A 289 -14.53 -8.15 -8.33
N THR A 290 -13.60 -7.41 -8.91
CA THR A 290 -12.63 -6.57 -8.18
C THR A 290 -13.29 -5.43 -7.41
N PHE A 291 -14.44 -4.93 -7.88
CA PHE A 291 -15.07 -3.73 -7.29
C PHE A 291 -16.19 -4.03 -6.30
N ASP A 292 -16.75 -5.26 -6.32
CA ASP A 292 -17.86 -5.67 -5.46
C ASP A 292 -18.92 -4.56 -5.28
N CYS A 293 -19.43 -4.05 -6.39
CA CYS A 293 -20.41 -2.97 -6.45
C CYS A 293 -21.60 -3.36 -7.33
N ASP A 294 -22.77 -2.78 -7.02
CA ASP A 294 -24.01 -3.01 -7.75
C ASP A 294 -24.31 -1.89 -8.77
N MET A 295 -23.56 -0.76 -8.70
CA MET A 295 -23.78 0.43 -9.52
C MET A 295 -22.46 1.07 -9.93
N LEU A 296 -22.40 1.61 -11.16
CA LEU A 296 -21.33 2.46 -11.67
C LEU A 296 -21.85 3.90 -11.74
N LEU A 297 -21.16 4.80 -11.03
CA LEU A 297 -21.48 6.23 -11.06
C LEU A 297 -20.93 6.87 -12.33
N ASN A 298 -21.59 7.91 -12.77
CA ASN A 298 -21.16 8.72 -13.90
C ASN A 298 -20.14 9.77 -13.47
N ILE A 299 -19.08 9.96 -14.27
CA ILE A 299 -18.05 10.95 -13.95
C ILE A 299 -18.60 12.38 -13.97
N CYS A 300 -19.57 12.68 -14.84
CA CYS A 300 -20.17 14.00 -14.96
C CYS A 300 -20.98 14.40 -13.70
N THR A 301 -21.26 13.48 -12.78
CA THR A 301 -21.94 13.77 -11.51
C THR A 301 -21.07 14.60 -10.56
N PHE A 302 -19.75 14.55 -10.72
CA PHE A 302 -18.76 15.22 -9.86
C PHE A 302 -17.99 16.33 -10.59
N ALA A 303 -18.36 16.63 -11.83
CA ALA A 303 -17.75 17.69 -12.67
C ALA A 303 -18.28 19.08 -12.30
#